data_3c73eafd145bb005d8fd44a39f5fa06a
#
_entry.id   3c73eafd145bb005d8fd44a39f5fa06a
#
_cell.length_a   1.000
_cell.length_b   1.000
_cell.length_c   1.000
_cell.angle_alpha   90.00
_cell.angle_beta   90.00
_cell.angle_gamma   90.00
#
_symmetry.space_group_name_H-M   'P 1'
#
loop_
_entity.id
_entity.type
_entity.pdbx_description
1 polymer ?
#
loop_
_entity_poly.entity_id
_entity_poly.type
_entity_poly.pdbx_seq_one_letter_code
_entity_poly.pdbx_strand_id
1 'polypeptide(L)'
;MTSAVSFQKASRHFGSVRAVDAVDLDIAPGEFFAMLGPSGSGKTTCLRLIAGFEQPTSGSISIFGDRAEGVPPYRRNVNTVFQDYALFPHLNVLDNVAYGLMVKGVGKAERHKAAEEALSLVRLPGYGARRPGQLSGGQRQRVALARALVNQPKVLLLDEPLGALDLKLRENMQEELKSLQKALGITFVFVTHDQGEALSMADRVAVFNDGKIMQIGTPEDIYQRPRTRFVADFVGSSNVLPPDFVQRYSGQHRWGSLRPESIRVGR
;
A
#
# COMPACT_ATOMS: atom_id res chain seq x y z
N MET A 1 11.83 -7.28 -17.84
CA MET A 1 12.23 -7.29 -16.39
C MET A 1 11.15 -8.05 -15.63
N THR A 2 11.54 -8.85 -14.63
CA THR A 2 10.56 -9.60 -13.83
C THR A 2 9.89 -8.65 -12.84
N SER A 3 8.54 -8.63 -12.81
CA SER A 3 7.77 -7.82 -11.85
C SER A 3 8.00 -8.31 -10.42
N ALA A 4 8.00 -7.39 -9.44
CA ALA A 4 8.04 -7.76 -8.02
C ALA A 4 6.75 -8.47 -7.60
N VAL A 5 5.61 -7.99 -8.11
CA VAL A 5 4.30 -8.62 -7.97
C VAL A 5 3.58 -8.53 -9.31
N SER A 6 2.98 -9.64 -9.77
CA SER A 6 2.16 -9.67 -10.98
C SER A 6 0.85 -10.41 -10.72
N PHE A 7 -0.25 -9.82 -11.17
CA PHE A 7 -1.58 -10.40 -11.23
C PHE A 7 -1.95 -10.59 -12.71
N GLN A 8 -2.41 -11.78 -13.06
CA GLN A 8 -2.90 -12.11 -14.39
C GLN A 8 -4.35 -12.56 -14.29
N LYS A 9 -5.28 -11.69 -14.65
CA LYS A 9 -6.74 -11.88 -14.55
C LYS A 9 -7.16 -12.47 -13.20
N ALA A 10 -6.48 -12.05 -12.14
CA ALA A 10 -6.73 -12.60 -10.82
C ALA A 10 -8.08 -12.15 -10.29
N SER A 11 -8.86 -13.09 -9.78
CA SER A 11 -10.15 -12.83 -9.18
C SER A 11 -10.25 -13.46 -7.80
N ARG A 12 -10.99 -12.79 -6.89
CA ARG A 12 -11.38 -13.35 -5.59
C ARG A 12 -12.85 -13.07 -5.34
N HIS A 13 -13.63 -14.13 -5.26
CA HIS A 13 -15.07 -14.05 -5.02
C HIS A 13 -15.39 -14.67 -3.65
N PHE A 14 -16.29 -14.03 -2.91
CA PHE A 14 -16.87 -14.52 -1.67
C PHE A 14 -18.38 -14.69 -1.90
N GLY A 15 -18.79 -15.91 -2.26
CA GLY A 15 -20.15 -16.17 -2.73
C GLY A 15 -20.48 -15.34 -3.97
N SER A 16 -21.48 -14.48 -3.90
CA SER A 16 -21.87 -13.57 -4.99
C SER A 16 -21.02 -12.30 -5.08
N VAL A 17 -20.24 -11.98 -4.04
CA VAL A 17 -19.43 -10.76 -3.99
C VAL A 17 -18.12 -10.95 -4.75
N ARG A 18 -17.90 -10.17 -5.78
CA ARG A 18 -16.65 -10.12 -6.56
C ARG A 18 -15.71 -9.09 -5.95
N ALA A 19 -15.02 -9.46 -4.87
CA ALA A 19 -14.12 -8.55 -4.16
C ALA A 19 -12.90 -8.12 -5.00
N VAL A 20 -12.43 -9.02 -5.87
CA VAL A 20 -11.45 -8.74 -6.94
C VAL A 20 -11.96 -9.44 -8.19
N ASP A 21 -12.05 -8.75 -9.32
CA ASP A 21 -12.67 -9.22 -10.56
C ASP A 21 -11.72 -9.02 -11.75
N ALA A 22 -11.09 -10.11 -12.19
CA ALA A 22 -10.20 -10.18 -13.35
C ALA A 22 -9.12 -9.06 -13.38
N VAL A 23 -8.44 -8.84 -12.28
CA VAL A 23 -7.41 -7.81 -12.14
C VAL A 23 -6.13 -8.24 -12.85
N ASP A 24 -5.62 -7.37 -13.72
CA ASP A 24 -4.27 -7.40 -14.29
C ASP A 24 -3.45 -6.26 -13.64
N LEU A 25 -2.29 -6.59 -13.08
CA LEU A 25 -1.44 -5.64 -12.37
C LEU A 25 0.01 -6.12 -12.38
N ASP A 26 0.93 -5.22 -12.72
CA ASP A 26 2.35 -5.42 -12.58
C ASP A 26 2.97 -4.31 -11.74
N ILE A 27 3.69 -4.70 -10.68
CA ILE A 27 4.45 -3.81 -9.79
C ILE A 27 5.92 -4.07 -10.01
N ALA A 28 6.69 -3.02 -10.29
CA ALA A 28 8.12 -3.14 -10.55
C ALA A 28 8.94 -3.37 -9.26
N PRO A 29 10.11 -4.01 -9.35
CA PRO A 29 11.04 -4.08 -8.22
C PRO A 29 11.49 -2.69 -7.76
N GLY A 30 11.48 -2.47 -6.43
CA GLY A 30 11.88 -1.19 -5.84
C GLY A 30 10.86 -0.06 -6.00
N GLU A 31 9.66 -0.34 -6.51
CA GLU A 31 8.59 0.63 -6.68
C GLU A 31 7.84 0.89 -5.36
N PHE A 32 7.45 2.15 -5.12
CA PHE A 32 6.45 2.51 -4.13
C PHE A 32 5.09 2.57 -4.82
N PHE A 33 4.31 1.51 -4.71
CA PHE A 33 3.04 1.34 -5.41
C PHE A 33 1.85 1.55 -4.48
N ALA A 34 0.91 2.45 -4.85
CA ALA A 34 -0.31 2.69 -4.08
C ALA A 34 -1.54 2.03 -4.72
N MET A 35 -2.36 1.40 -3.89
CA MET A 35 -3.72 0.98 -4.20
C MET A 35 -4.70 1.95 -3.54
N LEU A 36 -5.35 2.80 -4.34
CA LEU A 36 -6.26 3.85 -3.92
C LEU A 36 -7.70 3.52 -4.32
N GLY A 37 -8.67 3.87 -3.49
CA GLY A 37 -10.10 3.70 -3.82
C GLY A 37 -11.00 3.74 -2.59
N PRO A 38 -12.32 3.79 -2.77
CA PRO A 38 -13.26 3.77 -1.65
C PRO A 38 -13.20 2.49 -0.83
N SER A 39 -13.79 2.51 0.36
CA SER A 39 -13.94 1.31 1.19
C SER A 39 -14.71 0.23 0.43
N GLY A 40 -14.27 -1.04 0.56
CA GLY A 40 -14.90 -2.17 -0.13
C GLY A 40 -14.53 -2.32 -1.62
N SER A 41 -13.67 -1.48 -2.19
CA SER A 41 -13.29 -1.55 -3.61
C SER A 41 -12.33 -2.71 -3.98
N GLY A 42 -11.89 -3.54 -3.01
CA GLY A 42 -11.05 -4.71 -3.25
C GLY A 42 -9.56 -4.57 -2.92
N LYS A 43 -9.08 -3.39 -2.53
CA LYS A 43 -7.65 -3.11 -2.24
C LYS A 43 -7.05 -4.04 -1.17
N THR A 44 -7.65 -4.10 0.01
CA THR A 44 -7.21 -4.99 1.11
C THR A 44 -7.28 -6.46 0.70
N THR A 45 -8.27 -6.84 -0.14
CA THR A 45 -8.33 -8.20 -0.69
C THR A 45 -7.15 -8.48 -1.62
N CYS A 46 -6.78 -7.55 -2.51
CA CYS A 46 -5.57 -7.67 -3.34
C CYS A 46 -4.31 -7.80 -2.47
N LEU A 47 -4.18 -6.96 -1.43
CA LEU A 47 -3.05 -7.04 -0.51
C LEU A 47 -2.98 -8.41 0.21
N ARG A 48 -4.13 -8.94 0.66
CA ARG A 48 -4.23 -10.27 1.29
C ARG A 48 -3.89 -11.40 0.32
N LEU A 49 -4.23 -11.26 -0.97
CA LEU A 49 -3.83 -12.18 -2.03
C LEU A 49 -2.31 -12.22 -2.20
N ILE A 50 -1.62 -11.07 -2.19
CA ILE A 50 -0.16 -10.98 -2.24
C ILE A 50 0.45 -11.61 -0.98
N ALA A 51 -0.10 -11.27 0.20
CA ALA A 51 0.38 -11.78 1.49
C ALA A 51 0.18 -13.31 1.66
N GLY A 52 -0.79 -13.90 0.93
CA GLY A 52 -1.15 -15.32 1.03
C GLY A 52 -2.20 -15.64 2.10
N PHE A 53 -2.82 -14.62 2.69
CA PHE A 53 -3.96 -14.78 3.60
C PHE A 53 -5.26 -15.14 2.86
N GLU A 54 -5.30 -14.82 1.55
CA GLU A 54 -6.35 -15.22 0.63
C GLU A 54 -5.76 -15.94 -0.58
N GLN A 55 -6.57 -16.79 -1.22
CA GLN A 55 -6.21 -17.45 -2.47
C GLN A 55 -7.11 -16.93 -3.59
N PRO A 56 -6.61 -16.77 -4.82
CA PRO A 56 -7.45 -16.37 -5.94
C PRO A 56 -8.48 -17.46 -6.27
N THR A 57 -9.69 -17.07 -6.65
CA THR A 57 -10.72 -17.97 -7.18
C THR A 57 -10.38 -18.38 -8.62
N SER A 58 -9.76 -17.45 -9.38
CA SER A 58 -9.26 -17.68 -10.72
C SER A 58 -8.13 -16.70 -11.07
N GLY A 59 -7.45 -16.95 -12.16
CA GLY A 59 -6.25 -16.22 -12.57
C GLY A 59 -5.03 -16.66 -11.80
N SER A 60 -3.95 -15.87 -11.86
CA SER A 60 -2.68 -16.20 -11.21
C SER A 60 -2.01 -14.98 -10.59
N ILE A 61 -1.17 -15.23 -9.59
CA ILE A 61 -0.36 -14.22 -8.90
C ILE A 61 1.07 -14.73 -8.82
N SER A 62 2.04 -13.89 -9.14
CA SER A 62 3.44 -14.22 -8.96
C SER A 62 4.18 -13.13 -8.17
N ILE A 63 5.22 -13.54 -7.45
CA ILE A 63 6.10 -12.66 -6.68
C ILE A 63 7.52 -12.93 -7.17
N PHE A 64 8.15 -11.92 -7.79
CA PHE A 64 9.44 -12.06 -8.47
C PHE A 64 9.50 -13.24 -9.46
N GLY A 65 8.38 -13.49 -10.17
CA GLY A 65 8.25 -14.57 -11.13
C GLY A 65 7.85 -15.92 -10.53
N ASP A 66 7.98 -16.10 -9.23
CA ASP A 66 7.55 -17.33 -8.55
C ASP A 66 6.04 -17.32 -8.33
N ARG A 67 5.39 -18.43 -8.67
CA ARG A 67 3.94 -18.60 -8.49
C ARG A 67 3.58 -18.56 -6.99
N ALA A 68 2.59 -17.72 -6.64
CA ALA A 68 2.22 -17.49 -5.25
C ALA A 68 1.04 -18.35 -4.76
N GLU A 69 0.24 -18.94 -5.67
CA GLU A 69 -0.89 -19.79 -5.29
C GLU A 69 -0.41 -21.06 -4.58
N GLY A 70 -1.09 -21.41 -3.49
CA GLY A 70 -0.74 -22.56 -2.67
C GLY A 70 0.49 -22.36 -1.76
N VAL A 71 1.22 -21.25 -1.92
CA VAL A 71 2.34 -20.92 -1.03
C VAL A 71 1.80 -20.22 0.22
N PRO A 72 2.01 -20.76 1.42
CA PRO A 72 1.50 -20.16 2.65
C PRO A 72 2.23 -18.83 2.97
N PRO A 73 1.61 -17.91 3.75
CA PRO A 73 2.16 -16.57 4.04
C PRO A 73 3.61 -16.59 4.55
N TYR A 74 3.94 -17.48 5.47
CA TYR A 74 5.26 -17.56 6.10
C TYR A 74 6.39 -18.03 5.16
N ARG A 75 6.06 -18.56 3.97
CA ARG A 75 7.02 -18.95 2.94
C ARG A 75 7.17 -17.91 1.82
N ARG A 76 6.31 -16.89 1.78
CA ARG A 76 6.40 -15.82 0.80
C ARG A 76 7.45 -14.80 1.23
N ASN A 77 8.19 -14.26 0.26
CA ASN A 77 9.18 -13.20 0.55
C ASN A 77 8.51 -11.82 0.63
N VAL A 78 7.44 -11.76 1.42
CA VAL A 78 6.67 -10.54 1.69
C VAL A 78 6.40 -10.44 3.18
N ASN A 79 6.30 -9.23 3.71
CA ASN A 79 5.81 -9.00 5.08
C ASN A 79 4.73 -7.92 5.06
N THR A 80 3.82 -7.99 6.04
CA THR A 80 2.67 -7.07 6.14
C THR A 80 2.74 -6.27 7.42
N VAL A 81 2.50 -4.96 7.31
CA VAL A 81 2.15 -4.06 8.41
C VAL A 81 0.64 -3.85 8.36
N PHE A 82 -0.06 -4.28 9.41
CA PHE A 82 -1.51 -4.18 9.52
C PHE A 82 -1.95 -2.81 10.03
N GLN A 83 -3.18 -2.44 9.77
CA GLN A 83 -3.80 -1.18 10.17
C GLN A 83 -3.77 -0.93 11.70
N ASP A 84 -3.97 -1.98 12.51
CA ASP A 84 -3.92 -1.95 13.97
C ASP A 84 -2.53 -2.23 14.55
N TYR A 85 -1.52 -2.32 13.65
CA TYR A 85 -0.13 -2.68 13.94
C TYR A 85 0.07 -4.10 14.49
N ALA A 86 -0.94 -4.76 15.04
CA ALA A 86 -0.96 -6.14 15.55
C ALA A 86 0.27 -6.49 16.42
N LEU A 87 0.70 -5.58 17.31
CA LEU A 87 1.82 -5.85 18.22
C LEU A 87 1.36 -6.80 19.33
N PHE A 88 2.24 -7.73 19.70
CA PHE A 88 2.01 -8.66 20.79
C PHE A 88 2.09 -7.93 22.15
N PRO A 89 0.96 -7.75 22.87
CA PRO A 89 0.94 -6.89 24.07
C PRO A 89 1.71 -7.46 25.26
N HIS A 90 1.89 -8.78 25.28
CA HIS A 90 2.62 -9.51 26.32
C HIS A 90 4.13 -9.53 26.11
N LEU A 91 4.62 -9.18 24.91
CA LEU A 91 6.04 -9.07 24.59
C LEU A 91 6.51 -7.61 24.72
N ASN A 92 7.80 -7.42 25.05
CA ASN A 92 8.44 -6.13 24.91
C ASN A 92 8.68 -5.78 23.43
N VAL A 93 9.16 -4.57 23.15
CA VAL A 93 9.43 -4.08 21.79
C VAL A 93 10.50 -4.92 21.09
N LEU A 94 11.58 -5.25 21.78
CA LEU A 94 12.67 -6.04 21.22
C LEU A 94 12.20 -7.44 20.78
N ASP A 95 11.45 -8.13 21.65
CA ASP A 95 10.91 -9.45 21.36
C ASP A 95 9.80 -9.41 20.30
N ASN A 96 8.99 -8.33 20.23
CA ASN A 96 8.06 -8.09 19.12
C ASN A 96 8.78 -8.06 17.78
N VAL A 97 9.86 -7.27 17.69
CA VAL A 97 10.64 -7.14 16.45
C VAL A 97 11.35 -8.45 16.12
N ALA A 98 11.98 -9.09 17.13
CA ALA A 98 12.73 -10.33 16.97
C ALA A 98 11.84 -11.56 16.69
N TYR A 99 10.51 -11.45 16.81
CA TYR A 99 9.59 -12.60 16.79
C TYR A 99 9.71 -13.46 15.52
N GLY A 100 9.76 -12.84 14.34
CA GLY A 100 9.88 -13.54 13.07
C GLY A 100 11.16 -14.35 12.96
N LEU A 101 12.27 -13.81 13.46
CA LEU A 101 13.57 -14.50 13.52
C LEU A 101 13.55 -15.65 14.55
N MET A 102 12.83 -15.48 15.66
CA MET A 102 12.62 -16.52 16.66
C MET A 102 11.91 -17.73 16.05
N VAL A 103 10.84 -17.48 15.29
CA VAL A 103 10.08 -18.55 14.59
C VAL A 103 10.95 -19.28 13.56
N LYS A 104 11.90 -18.58 12.95
CA LYS A 104 12.90 -19.14 12.02
C LYS A 104 14.04 -19.88 12.73
N GLY A 105 14.04 -19.96 14.07
CA GLY A 105 15.05 -20.68 14.86
C GLY A 105 16.37 -19.92 15.06
N VAL A 106 16.41 -18.60 14.75
CA VAL A 106 17.61 -17.77 14.96
C VAL A 106 17.92 -17.62 16.45
N GLY A 107 19.18 -17.78 16.83
CA GLY A 107 19.67 -17.71 18.22
C GLY A 107 19.33 -16.37 18.89
N LYS A 108 19.13 -16.38 20.24
CA LYS A 108 18.64 -15.20 20.96
C LYS A 108 19.55 -13.98 20.81
N ALA A 109 20.85 -14.13 20.92
CA ALA A 109 21.81 -13.02 20.80
C ALA A 109 21.75 -12.39 19.39
N GLU A 110 21.73 -13.21 18.36
CA GLU A 110 21.71 -12.80 16.95
C GLU A 110 20.38 -12.10 16.60
N ARG A 111 19.22 -12.69 16.95
CA ARG A 111 17.93 -12.07 16.66
C ARG A 111 17.68 -10.77 17.41
N HIS A 112 18.21 -10.64 18.66
CA HIS A 112 18.12 -9.40 19.41
C HIS A 112 19.00 -8.31 18.80
N LYS A 113 20.22 -8.65 18.34
CA LYS A 113 21.08 -7.71 17.60
C LYS A 113 20.39 -7.20 16.34
N ALA A 114 19.85 -8.09 15.53
CA ALA A 114 19.11 -7.72 14.33
C ALA A 114 17.87 -6.85 14.63
N ALA A 115 17.18 -7.13 15.75
CA ALA A 115 16.04 -6.33 16.19
C ALA A 115 16.44 -4.91 16.64
N GLU A 116 17.55 -4.74 17.33
CA GLU A 116 18.09 -3.41 17.67
C GLU A 116 18.51 -2.61 16.44
N GLU A 117 19.12 -3.28 15.45
CA GLU A 117 19.45 -2.66 14.17
C GLU A 117 18.17 -2.21 13.43
N ALA A 118 17.13 -3.06 13.39
CA ALA A 118 15.84 -2.71 12.81
C ALA A 118 15.12 -1.56 13.55
N LEU A 119 15.21 -1.51 14.88
CA LEU A 119 14.68 -0.40 15.68
C LEU A 119 15.43 0.91 15.41
N SER A 120 16.74 0.85 15.25
CA SER A 120 17.55 2.01 14.88
C SER A 120 17.20 2.55 13.51
N LEU A 121 16.92 1.66 12.53
CA LEU A 121 16.47 2.00 11.17
C LEU A 121 15.17 2.81 11.18
N VAL A 122 14.25 2.51 12.09
CA VAL A 122 12.97 3.23 12.25
C VAL A 122 13.04 4.34 13.31
N ARG A 123 14.23 4.80 13.68
CA ARG A 123 14.48 5.89 14.64
C ARG A 123 13.93 5.64 16.06
N LEU A 124 14.00 4.39 16.53
CA LEU A 124 13.64 3.99 17.89
C LEU A 124 14.78 3.26 18.62
N PRO A 125 16.04 3.76 18.61
CA PRO A 125 17.12 3.13 19.36
C PRO A 125 16.81 3.16 20.87
N GLY A 126 17.13 2.07 21.58
CA GLY A 126 16.95 1.97 23.04
C GLY A 126 15.50 1.75 23.51
N TYR A 127 14.54 1.55 22.60
CA TYR A 127 13.13 1.29 22.97
C TYR A 127 12.87 -0.20 23.29
N GLY A 128 13.84 -1.07 23.14
CA GLY A 128 13.69 -2.53 23.22
C GLY A 128 13.01 -3.05 24.49
N ALA A 129 13.29 -2.46 25.65
CA ALA A 129 12.72 -2.89 26.93
C ALA A 129 11.25 -2.46 27.16
N ARG A 130 10.73 -1.50 26.39
CA ARG A 130 9.35 -1.00 26.56
C ARG A 130 8.33 -2.04 26.09
N ARG A 131 7.09 -1.90 26.57
CA ARG A 131 5.93 -2.66 26.11
C ARG A 131 5.07 -1.82 25.15
N PRO A 132 4.27 -2.44 24.25
CA PRO A 132 3.42 -1.72 23.30
C PRO A 132 2.50 -0.68 23.94
N GLY A 133 1.96 -0.96 25.14
CA GLY A 133 1.10 -0.02 25.88
C GLY A 133 1.78 1.25 26.36
N GLN A 134 3.12 1.30 26.37
CA GLN A 134 3.93 2.46 26.75
C GLN A 134 4.31 3.35 25.56
N LEU A 135 3.83 3.02 24.37
CA LEU A 135 4.19 3.68 23.11
C LEU A 135 3.05 4.55 22.59
N SER A 136 3.41 5.69 21.98
CA SER A 136 2.46 6.48 21.17
C SER A 136 2.02 5.71 19.91
N GLY A 137 0.97 6.18 19.22
CA GLY A 137 0.51 5.60 17.95
C GLY A 137 1.62 5.48 16.91
N GLY A 138 2.35 6.57 16.64
CA GLY A 138 3.46 6.57 15.70
C GLY A 138 4.64 5.68 16.13
N GLN A 139 4.90 5.57 17.44
CA GLN A 139 5.93 4.64 17.93
C GLN A 139 5.51 3.19 17.74
N ARG A 140 4.24 2.84 17.98
CA ARG A 140 3.71 1.49 17.68
C ARG A 140 3.83 1.14 16.20
N GLN A 141 3.52 2.09 15.33
CA GLN A 141 3.67 1.92 13.88
C GLN A 141 5.12 1.63 13.49
N ARG A 142 6.08 2.41 14.00
CA ARG A 142 7.51 2.19 13.75
C ARG A 142 7.99 0.84 14.25
N VAL A 143 7.52 0.39 15.41
CA VAL A 143 7.82 -0.97 15.91
C VAL A 143 7.26 -2.04 14.97
N ALA A 144 6.03 -1.89 14.48
CA ALA A 144 5.45 -2.82 13.51
C ALA A 144 6.23 -2.84 12.18
N LEU A 145 6.71 -1.66 11.75
CA LEU A 145 7.57 -1.53 10.58
C LEU A 145 8.92 -2.25 10.80
N ALA A 146 9.59 -2.02 11.94
CA ALA A 146 10.83 -2.73 12.29
C ALA A 146 10.62 -4.26 12.34
N ARG A 147 9.50 -4.73 12.92
CA ARG A 147 9.12 -6.15 12.96
C ARG A 147 8.95 -6.75 11.57
N ALA A 148 8.42 -5.98 10.64
CA ALA A 148 8.28 -6.44 9.26
C ALA A 148 9.64 -6.46 8.53
N LEU A 149 10.47 -5.44 8.74
CA LEU A 149 11.76 -5.25 8.05
C LEU A 149 12.86 -6.18 8.54
N VAL A 150 12.87 -6.60 9.80
CA VAL A 150 13.91 -7.50 10.37
C VAL A 150 14.02 -8.83 9.60
N ASN A 151 12.95 -9.25 8.94
CA ASN A 151 12.91 -10.44 8.10
C ASN A 151 13.49 -10.23 6.69
N GLN A 152 13.91 -9.01 6.35
CA GLN A 152 14.45 -8.63 5.04
C GLN A 152 13.55 -9.03 3.87
N PRO A 153 12.26 -8.62 3.87
CA PRO A 153 11.35 -8.97 2.79
C PRO A 153 11.73 -8.26 1.48
N LYS A 154 11.45 -8.89 0.34
CA LYS A 154 11.56 -8.23 -0.97
C LYS A 154 10.38 -7.29 -1.25
N VAL A 155 9.22 -7.57 -0.65
CA VAL A 155 8.03 -6.72 -0.76
C VAL A 155 7.49 -6.44 0.63
N LEU A 156 7.26 -5.17 0.94
CA LEU A 156 6.57 -4.72 2.16
C LEU A 156 5.15 -4.29 1.81
N LEU A 157 4.18 -4.92 2.47
CA LEU A 157 2.75 -4.64 2.31
C LEU A 157 2.28 -3.77 3.47
N LEU A 158 1.61 -2.65 3.17
CA LEU A 158 1.14 -1.68 4.15
C LEU A 158 -0.38 -1.51 4.01
N ASP A 159 -1.16 -1.99 4.98
CA ASP A 159 -2.62 -1.91 4.98
C ASP A 159 -3.08 -0.71 5.82
N GLU A 160 -3.41 0.40 5.15
CA GLU A 160 -3.84 1.68 5.75
C GLU A 160 -2.97 2.14 6.95
N PRO A 161 -1.63 2.15 6.81
CA PRO A 161 -0.74 2.32 7.95
C PRO A 161 -0.83 3.69 8.62
N LEU A 162 -1.35 4.71 7.94
CA LEU A 162 -1.39 6.09 8.41
C LEU A 162 -2.77 6.52 8.94
N GLY A 163 -3.79 5.66 8.81
CA GLY A 163 -5.18 6.00 9.11
C GLY A 163 -5.47 6.39 10.57
N ALA A 164 -4.67 5.88 11.52
CA ALA A 164 -4.84 6.14 12.95
C ALA A 164 -4.01 7.33 13.50
N LEU A 165 -3.33 8.08 12.62
CA LEU A 165 -2.43 9.18 13.00
C LEU A 165 -3.10 10.54 12.83
N ASP A 166 -2.74 11.51 13.69
CA ASP A 166 -3.05 12.91 13.46
C ASP A 166 -2.34 13.47 12.23
N LEU A 167 -2.81 14.60 11.71
CA LEU A 167 -2.34 15.17 10.43
C LEU A 167 -0.81 15.38 10.40
N LYS A 168 -0.26 16.04 11.43
CA LYS A 168 1.18 16.37 11.48
C LYS A 168 2.05 15.12 11.57
N LEU A 169 1.62 14.15 12.35
CA LEU A 169 2.34 12.89 12.49
C LEU A 169 2.25 12.07 11.19
N ARG A 170 1.11 12.13 10.50
CA ARG A 170 0.88 11.48 9.21
C ARG A 170 1.83 12.02 8.14
N GLU A 171 1.95 13.34 7.98
CA GLU A 171 2.87 13.98 7.04
C GLU A 171 4.34 13.56 7.31
N ASN A 172 4.78 13.60 8.55
CA ASN A 172 6.12 13.15 8.92
C ASN A 172 6.36 11.67 8.58
N MET A 173 5.35 10.81 8.82
CA MET A 173 5.46 9.38 8.53
C MET A 173 5.46 9.09 7.02
N GLN A 174 4.80 9.88 6.20
CA GLN A 174 4.87 9.78 4.74
C GLN A 174 6.30 9.99 4.24
N GLU A 175 6.95 11.07 4.68
CA GLU A 175 8.34 11.36 4.33
C GLU A 175 9.29 10.26 4.80
N GLU A 176 9.11 9.76 6.04
CA GLU A 176 9.91 8.68 6.60
C GLU A 176 9.76 7.37 5.81
N LEU A 177 8.53 6.97 5.47
CA LEU A 177 8.27 5.76 4.69
C LEU A 177 8.90 5.85 3.29
N LYS A 178 8.80 7.02 2.64
CA LYS A 178 9.41 7.24 1.32
C LYS A 178 10.93 7.21 1.39
N SER A 179 11.52 7.84 2.41
CA SER A 179 12.97 7.83 2.65
C SER A 179 13.47 6.42 2.94
N LEU A 180 12.74 5.67 3.76
CA LEU A 180 13.07 4.29 4.14
C LEU A 180 13.01 3.36 2.93
N GLN A 181 11.97 3.45 2.11
CA GLN A 181 11.83 2.66 0.88
C GLN A 181 13.01 2.89 -0.07
N LYS A 182 13.38 4.16 -0.30
CA LYS A 182 14.53 4.51 -1.13
C LYS A 182 15.85 3.97 -0.56
N ALA A 183 16.07 4.07 0.75
CA ALA A 183 17.28 3.59 1.40
C ALA A 183 17.42 2.06 1.34
N LEU A 184 16.30 1.34 1.43
CA LEU A 184 16.28 -0.13 1.39
C LEU A 184 16.24 -0.71 -0.03
N GLY A 185 15.75 0.04 -1.02
CA GLY A 185 15.56 -0.41 -2.40
C GLY A 185 14.56 -1.56 -2.56
N ILE A 186 13.70 -1.81 -1.57
CA ILE A 186 12.67 -2.85 -1.63
C ILE A 186 11.35 -2.31 -2.16
N THR A 187 10.48 -3.19 -2.65
CA THR A 187 9.17 -2.81 -3.17
C THR A 187 8.18 -2.58 -2.02
N PHE A 188 7.47 -1.44 -2.04
CA PHE A 188 6.38 -1.15 -1.12
C PHE A 188 5.04 -1.21 -1.86
N VAL A 189 4.07 -1.93 -1.30
CA VAL A 189 2.67 -1.93 -1.75
C VAL A 189 1.81 -1.37 -0.63
N PHE A 190 1.21 -0.25 -0.89
CA PHE A 190 0.52 0.58 0.09
C PHE A 190 -0.97 0.68 -0.25
N VAL A 191 -1.84 0.34 0.70
CA VAL A 191 -3.29 0.50 0.57
C VAL A 191 -3.73 1.73 1.34
N THR A 192 -4.50 2.60 0.70
CA THR A 192 -5.10 3.77 1.33
C THR A 192 -6.42 4.15 0.69
N HIS A 193 -7.24 4.89 1.41
CA HIS A 193 -8.40 5.61 0.90
C HIS A 193 -8.14 7.13 0.82
N ASP A 194 -6.99 7.60 1.32
CA ASP A 194 -6.58 9.00 1.28
C ASP A 194 -5.81 9.30 -0.02
N GLN A 195 -6.35 10.24 -0.79
CA GLN A 195 -5.79 10.63 -2.09
C GLN A 195 -4.46 11.36 -1.93
N GLY A 196 -4.34 12.20 -0.90
CA GLY A 196 -3.12 12.95 -0.61
C GLY A 196 -1.95 12.00 -0.34
N GLU A 197 -2.17 10.95 0.45
CA GLU A 197 -1.18 9.91 0.70
C GLU A 197 -0.73 9.22 -0.59
N ALA A 198 -1.69 8.74 -1.40
CA ALA A 198 -1.38 8.03 -2.63
C ALA A 198 -0.60 8.90 -3.63
N LEU A 199 -1.03 10.16 -3.81
CA LEU A 199 -0.43 11.06 -4.79
C LEU A 199 0.94 11.61 -4.35
N SER A 200 1.19 11.77 -3.02
CA SER A 200 2.46 12.32 -2.52
C SER A 200 3.57 11.27 -2.42
N MET A 201 3.22 10.01 -2.15
CA MET A 201 4.20 8.98 -1.82
C MET A 201 4.52 8.04 -2.98
N ALA A 202 3.54 7.68 -3.80
CA ALA A 202 3.67 6.61 -4.77
C ALA A 202 4.43 7.03 -6.04
N ASP A 203 5.16 6.08 -6.62
CA ASP A 203 5.68 6.17 -7.99
C ASP A 203 4.57 5.91 -9.01
N ARG A 204 3.68 4.94 -8.70
CA ARG A 204 2.45 4.67 -9.46
C ARG A 204 1.29 4.36 -8.53
N VAL A 205 0.10 4.72 -8.98
CA VAL A 205 -1.16 4.53 -8.27
C VAL A 205 -2.11 3.69 -9.12
N ALA A 206 -2.71 2.65 -8.53
CA ALA A 206 -3.88 1.97 -9.10
C ALA A 206 -5.14 2.45 -8.39
N VAL A 207 -6.07 3.01 -9.15
CA VAL A 207 -7.37 3.44 -8.64
C VAL A 207 -8.36 2.28 -8.77
N PHE A 208 -8.88 1.81 -7.63
CA PHE A 208 -9.82 0.70 -7.53
C PHE A 208 -11.26 1.17 -7.39
N ASN A 209 -12.18 0.48 -8.05
CA ASN A 209 -13.62 0.56 -7.81
C ASN A 209 -14.29 -0.78 -8.12
N ASP A 210 -15.20 -1.22 -7.25
CA ASP A 210 -16.02 -2.44 -7.44
C ASP A 210 -15.19 -3.67 -7.85
N GLY A 211 -14.08 -3.92 -7.16
CA GLY A 211 -13.20 -5.05 -7.39
C GLY A 211 -12.32 -4.96 -8.64
N LYS A 212 -12.34 -3.83 -9.36
CA LYS A 212 -11.60 -3.62 -10.61
C LYS A 212 -10.63 -2.45 -10.50
N ILE A 213 -9.59 -2.49 -11.34
CA ILE A 213 -8.71 -1.35 -11.54
C ILE A 213 -9.29 -0.45 -12.63
N MET A 214 -9.60 0.79 -12.28
CA MET A 214 -10.15 1.80 -13.19
C MET A 214 -9.04 2.50 -13.97
N GLN A 215 -7.88 2.71 -13.35
CA GLN A 215 -6.71 3.31 -13.98
C GLN A 215 -5.46 2.99 -13.18
N ILE A 216 -4.33 2.79 -13.88
CA ILE A 216 -2.98 2.77 -13.31
C ILE A 216 -2.16 3.84 -14.02
N GLY A 217 -1.37 4.59 -13.26
CA GLY A 217 -0.47 5.61 -13.80
C GLY A 217 0.35 6.28 -12.71
N THR A 218 1.20 7.22 -13.10
CA THR A 218 1.87 8.10 -12.15
C THR A 218 0.84 8.97 -11.41
N PRO A 219 1.17 9.55 -10.24
CA PRO A 219 0.30 10.53 -9.58
C PRO A 219 -0.18 11.65 -10.53
N GLU A 220 0.71 12.15 -11.36
CA GLU A 220 0.38 13.16 -12.37
C GLU A 220 -0.64 12.65 -13.40
N ASP A 221 -0.46 11.44 -13.95
CA ASP A 221 -1.41 10.86 -14.91
C ASP A 221 -2.79 10.65 -14.29
N ILE A 222 -2.86 10.16 -13.04
CA ILE A 222 -4.11 9.96 -12.32
C ILE A 222 -4.83 11.29 -12.08
N TYR A 223 -4.10 12.32 -11.69
CA TYR A 223 -4.66 13.62 -11.36
C TYR A 223 -5.00 14.45 -12.61
N GLN A 224 -4.06 14.58 -13.57
CA GLN A 224 -4.20 15.46 -14.74
C GLN A 224 -4.93 14.80 -15.91
N ARG A 225 -4.84 13.47 -16.03
CA ARG A 225 -5.34 12.70 -17.19
C ARG A 225 -6.25 11.54 -16.78
N PRO A 226 -7.33 11.82 -16.01
CA PRO A 226 -8.25 10.77 -15.60
C PRO A 226 -8.90 10.12 -16.84
N ARG A 227 -8.87 8.78 -16.91
CA ARG A 227 -9.41 8.02 -18.05
C ARG A 227 -10.90 7.74 -17.95
N THR A 228 -11.46 7.82 -16.74
CA THR A 228 -12.88 7.57 -16.51
C THR A 228 -13.49 8.69 -15.67
N ARG A 229 -14.81 8.85 -15.79
CA ARG A 229 -15.58 9.78 -14.96
C ARG A 229 -15.32 9.51 -13.46
N PHE A 230 -15.32 8.22 -13.07
CA PHE A 230 -15.07 7.83 -11.68
C PHE A 230 -13.73 8.35 -11.18
N VAL A 231 -12.63 8.15 -11.94
CA VAL A 231 -11.30 8.63 -11.53
C VAL A 231 -11.27 10.16 -11.44
N ALA A 232 -11.89 10.87 -12.39
CA ALA A 232 -11.97 12.32 -12.39
C ALA A 232 -12.70 12.89 -11.15
N ASP A 233 -13.79 12.22 -10.75
CA ASP A 233 -14.65 12.60 -9.62
C ASP A 233 -14.02 12.18 -8.27
N PHE A 234 -13.44 10.99 -8.23
CA PHE A 234 -12.88 10.42 -7.02
C PHE A 234 -11.54 11.04 -6.63
N VAL A 235 -10.66 11.39 -7.59
CA VAL A 235 -9.30 11.89 -7.31
C VAL A 235 -9.25 13.42 -7.40
N GLY A 236 -9.12 14.08 -6.26
CA GLY A 236 -9.10 15.54 -6.13
C GLY A 236 -10.46 16.17 -6.39
N SER A 237 -10.53 17.48 -6.21
CA SER A 237 -11.73 18.25 -6.55
C SER A 237 -11.73 18.51 -8.06
N SER A 238 -12.73 18.01 -8.77
CA SER A 238 -12.87 18.22 -10.21
C SER A 238 -14.30 18.61 -10.56
N ASN A 239 -14.44 19.58 -11.45
CA ASN A 239 -15.71 19.85 -12.10
C ASN A 239 -15.85 18.85 -13.26
N VAL A 240 -16.68 17.82 -13.08
CA VAL A 240 -16.97 16.83 -14.12
C VAL A 240 -18.08 17.38 -15.02
N LEU A 241 -17.73 17.66 -16.27
CA LEU A 241 -18.60 18.32 -17.24
C LEU A 241 -19.27 17.30 -18.14
N PRO A 242 -20.62 17.36 -18.31
CA PRO A 242 -21.34 16.42 -19.15
C PRO A 242 -21.00 16.62 -20.65
N PRO A 243 -21.22 15.57 -21.49
CA PRO A 243 -20.86 15.59 -22.90
C PRO A 243 -21.46 16.76 -23.70
N ASP A 244 -22.72 17.10 -23.45
CA ASP A 244 -23.41 18.21 -24.14
C ASP A 244 -22.76 19.57 -23.83
N PHE A 245 -22.31 19.75 -22.59
CA PHE A 245 -21.58 20.96 -22.19
C PHE A 245 -20.23 21.03 -22.89
N VAL A 246 -19.45 19.93 -22.87
CA VAL A 246 -18.13 19.87 -23.49
C VAL A 246 -18.23 20.06 -25.00
N GLN A 247 -19.23 19.47 -25.67
CA GLN A 247 -19.48 19.63 -27.10
C GLN A 247 -19.68 21.10 -27.49
N ARG A 248 -20.41 21.86 -26.67
CA ARG A 248 -20.69 23.28 -26.94
C ARG A 248 -19.42 24.14 -27.00
N TYR A 249 -18.40 23.81 -26.20
CA TYR A 249 -17.18 24.61 -26.08
C TYR A 249 -15.96 24.04 -26.81
N SER A 250 -15.91 22.71 -27.02
CA SER A 250 -14.77 22.03 -27.65
C SER A 250 -15.10 21.33 -28.98
N GLY A 251 -16.38 21.25 -29.35
CA GLY A 251 -16.86 20.47 -30.49
C GLY A 251 -16.85 18.94 -30.29
N GLN A 252 -16.43 18.45 -29.11
CA GLN A 252 -16.27 17.01 -28.84
C GLN A 252 -17.35 16.53 -27.87
N HIS A 253 -18.16 15.56 -28.26
CA HIS A 253 -19.19 14.92 -27.42
C HIS A 253 -18.58 13.88 -26.51
N ARG A 254 -18.00 14.32 -25.38
CA ARG A 254 -17.35 13.48 -24.35
C ARG A 254 -17.46 14.13 -22.98
N TRP A 255 -17.28 13.34 -21.93
CA TRP A 255 -17.09 13.88 -20.59
C TRP A 255 -15.81 14.71 -20.50
N GLY A 256 -15.87 15.84 -19.82
CA GLY A 256 -14.73 16.70 -19.53
C GLY A 256 -14.44 16.73 -18.04
N SER A 257 -13.20 17.02 -17.68
CA SER A 257 -12.76 17.26 -16.31
C SER A 257 -12.03 18.60 -16.28
N LEU A 258 -12.44 19.48 -15.36
CA LEU A 258 -11.80 20.80 -15.18
C LEU A 258 -11.40 20.93 -13.73
N ARG A 259 -10.10 20.99 -13.48
CA ARG A 259 -9.56 21.21 -12.14
C ARG A 259 -9.75 22.67 -11.74
N PRO A 260 -10.15 22.98 -10.49
CA PRO A 260 -10.37 24.36 -10.03
C PRO A 260 -9.16 25.27 -10.23
N GLU A 261 -7.96 24.77 -9.97
CA GLU A 261 -6.69 25.51 -10.14
C GLU A 261 -6.33 25.79 -11.59
N SER A 262 -6.97 25.10 -12.54
CA SER A 262 -6.80 25.35 -13.99
C SER A 262 -7.70 26.48 -14.50
N ILE A 263 -8.64 26.96 -13.68
CA ILE A 263 -9.58 28.02 -14.05
C ILE A 263 -8.89 29.37 -13.89
N ARG A 264 -8.73 30.10 -14.99
CA ARG A 264 -8.31 31.51 -14.97
C ARG A 264 -9.53 32.38 -15.09
N VAL A 265 -9.80 33.17 -14.06
CA VAL A 265 -10.84 34.23 -14.13
C VAL A 265 -10.23 35.41 -14.86
N GLY A 266 -10.69 35.71 -16.08
CA GLY A 266 -10.34 36.91 -16.79
C GLY A 266 -10.91 38.15 -16.04
N ARG A 267 -10.12 39.22 -15.96
CA ARG A 267 -10.61 40.53 -15.53
C ARG A 267 -11.33 41.20 -16.68
#